data_3b0e62f5d14f13ff1243ac6a7ceb4c7b
#
_entry.id   3b0e62f5d14f13ff1243ac6a7ceb4c7b
#
_cell.length_a   1.000
_cell.length_b   1.000
_cell.length_c   1.000
_cell.angle_alpha   90.00
_cell.angle_beta   90.00
_cell.angle_gamma   90.00
#
_symmetry.space_group_name_H-M   'P 1'
#
loop_
_entity.id
_entity.type
_entity.pdbx_description
1 polymer ?
#
loop_
_entity_poly.entity_id
_entity_poly.type
_entity_poly.pdbx_seq_one_letter_code
_entity_poly.pdbx_strand_id
1 'polypeptide(L)'
;MALDGTLLRQIRHELEGVLIGARIDKIHQISREEMIFILRLPQPTADGARSVKLYLSAGADSPRLHLTGASFENPKAPPMFCMLMRKYLGSAKLLRLEQIGLDRILHLIFETRNEMGDLIELTVAVEIMGRHSNIILIGEDGRVIDSIKRIDDTTVSYTHLRAHE
;
A
#
# COMPACT_ATOMS: atom_id res chain seq x y z
N MET A 1 -8.90 -0.14 18.73
CA MET A 1 -8.04 1.00 19.09
C MET A 1 -7.73 1.81 17.85
N ALA A 2 -7.94 3.10 17.91
CA ALA A 2 -7.68 3.96 16.75
C ALA A 2 -6.19 4.13 16.53
N LEU A 3 -5.76 4.02 15.28
CA LEU A 3 -4.37 4.25 14.89
C LEU A 3 -4.16 5.75 14.75
N ASP A 4 -3.28 6.33 15.55
CA ASP A 4 -2.94 7.76 15.46
C ASP A 4 -1.58 7.95 14.77
N GLY A 5 -1.18 9.23 14.57
CA GLY A 5 0.07 9.54 13.87
C GLY A 5 1.31 9.04 14.58
N THR A 6 1.30 9.02 15.91
CA THR A 6 2.43 8.53 16.70
C THR A 6 2.57 7.01 16.58
N LEU A 7 1.46 6.30 16.66
CA LEU A 7 1.45 4.84 16.49
C LEU A 7 1.84 4.48 15.06
N LEU A 8 1.37 5.23 14.07
CA LEU A 8 1.74 5.01 12.68
C LEU A 8 3.25 5.21 12.47
N ARG A 9 3.86 6.18 13.16
CA ARG A 9 5.31 6.38 13.10
C ARG A 9 6.06 5.16 13.61
N GLN A 10 5.58 4.55 14.70
CA GLN A 10 6.18 3.34 15.24
C GLN A 10 6.05 2.17 14.27
N ILE A 11 4.87 2.01 13.67
CA ILE A 11 4.64 0.97 12.68
C ILE A 11 5.55 1.17 11.48
N ARG A 12 5.66 2.40 10.97
CA ARG A 12 6.57 2.71 9.87
C ARG A 12 8.00 2.30 10.20
N HIS A 13 8.47 2.63 11.40
CA HIS A 13 9.82 2.30 11.82
C HIS A 13 10.05 0.78 11.84
N GLU A 14 9.09 0.03 12.37
CA GLU A 14 9.17 -1.43 12.38
C GLU A 14 9.19 -2.01 10.96
N LEU A 15 8.31 -1.50 10.09
CA LEU A 15 8.22 -1.97 8.71
C LEU A 15 9.49 -1.63 7.93
N GLU A 16 10.09 -0.48 8.16
CA GLU A 16 11.35 -0.10 7.50
C GLU A 16 12.46 -1.09 7.81
N GLY A 17 12.49 -1.61 9.02
CA GLY A 17 13.50 -2.58 9.42
C GLY A 17 13.36 -3.94 8.72
N VAL A 18 12.22 -4.23 8.14
CA VAL A 18 11.93 -5.54 7.53
C VAL A 18 11.75 -5.43 6.01
N LEU A 19 11.03 -4.42 5.54
CA LEU A 19 10.47 -4.41 4.19
C LEU A 19 11.30 -3.68 3.14
N ILE A 20 12.23 -2.81 3.53
CA ILE A 20 12.98 -2.04 2.52
C ILE A 20 13.78 -2.99 1.63
N GLY A 21 13.62 -2.84 0.32
CA GLY A 21 14.25 -3.72 -0.66
C GLY A 21 13.42 -4.95 -1.02
N ALA A 22 12.32 -5.20 -0.32
CA ALA A 22 11.47 -6.35 -0.62
C ALA A 22 10.75 -6.14 -1.95
N ARG A 23 10.46 -7.25 -2.64
CA ARG A 23 9.73 -7.22 -3.90
C ARG A 23 8.35 -7.81 -3.74
N ILE A 24 7.38 -7.22 -4.41
CA ILE A 24 6.02 -7.74 -4.41
C ILE A 24 6.01 -9.06 -5.17
N ASP A 25 5.56 -10.11 -4.49
CA ASP A 25 5.36 -11.43 -5.06
C ASP A 25 3.91 -11.62 -5.51
N LYS A 26 2.96 -11.27 -4.64
CA LYS A 26 1.53 -11.38 -4.93
C LYS A 26 0.77 -10.24 -4.29
N ILE A 27 -0.35 -9.86 -4.92
CA ILE A 27 -1.28 -8.85 -4.40
C ILE A 27 -2.67 -9.48 -4.42
N HIS A 28 -3.34 -9.44 -3.28
CA HIS A 28 -4.72 -9.92 -3.14
C HIS A 28 -5.59 -8.84 -2.53
N GLN A 29 -6.81 -8.71 -3.02
CA GLN A 29 -7.83 -7.87 -2.39
C GLN A 29 -8.87 -8.83 -1.81
N ILE A 30 -8.87 -8.96 -0.49
CA ILE A 30 -9.67 -9.98 0.19
C ILE A 30 -11.10 -9.53 0.47
N SER A 31 -11.34 -8.21 0.42
CA SER A 31 -12.68 -7.63 0.57
C SER A 31 -12.71 -6.27 -0.12
N ARG A 32 -13.83 -5.58 -0.01
CA ARG A 32 -14.01 -4.26 -0.63
C ARG A 32 -13.01 -3.22 -0.09
N GLU A 33 -12.47 -3.43 1.09
CA GLU A 33 -11.64 -2.42 1.76
C GLU A 33 -10.33 -2.98 2.30
N GLU A 34 -9.99 -4.24 1.97
CA GLU A 34 -8.82 -4.90 2.54
C GLU A 34 -7.93 -5.52 1.46
N MET A 35 -6.63 -5.34 1.62
CA MET A 35 -5.63 -5.91 0.72
C MET A 35 -4.53 -6.63 1.47
N ILE A 36 -3.92 -7.61 0.80
CA ILE A 36 -2.72 -8.29 1.28
C ILE A 36 -1.66 -8.18 0.20
N PHE A 37 -0.49 -7.66 0.58
CA PHE A 37 0.71 -7.70 -0.26
C PHE A 37 1.61 -8.79 0.28
N ILE A 38 1.92 -9.79 -0.53
CA ILE A 38 2.93 -10.79 -0.18
C ILE A 38 4.26 -10.30 -0.75
N LEU A 39 5.19 -10.03 0.15
CA LEU A 39 6.48 -9.41 -0.19
C LEU A 39 7.61 -10.41 0.07
N ARG A 40 8.49 -10.57 -0.93
CA ARG A 40 9.68 -11.39 -0.78
C ARG A 40 10.81 -10.52 -0.23
N LEU A 41 11.35 -10.92 0.91
CA LEU A 41 12.37 -10.14 1.60
C LEU A 41 13.73 -10.27 0.91
N PRO A 42 14.55 -9.21 0.95
CA PRO A 42 15.92 -9.28 0.41
C PRO A 42 16.80 -10.22 1.23
N GLN A 43 16.49 -10.35 2.52
CA GLN A 43 17.19 -11.27 3.43
C GLN A 43 16.18 -11.95 4.33
N PRO A 44 16.39 -13.24 4.68
CA PRO A 44 15.46 -13.91 5.58
C PRO A 44 15.40 -13.21 6.94
N THR A 45 14.24 -13.35 7.61
CA THR A 45 14.10 -12.90 9.00
C THR A 45 14.90 -13.78 9.94
N ALA A 46 15.00 -13.39 11.22
CA ALA A 46 15.72 -14.15 12.21
C ALA A 46 15.24 -15.58 12.36
N ASP A 47 13.95 -15.83 12.13
CA ASP A 47 13.34 -17.16 12.15
C ASP A 47 13.34 -17.87 10.79
N GLY A 48 14.02 -17.29 9.78
CA GLY A 48 14.20 -17.92 8.49
C GLY A 48 13.12 -17.64 7.46
N ALA A 49 12.15 -16.79 7.75
CA ALA A 49 11.09 -16.46 6.80
C ALA A 49 11.64 -15.63 5.65
N ARG A 50 11.33 -16.02 4.41
CA ARG A 50 11.77 -15.32 3.20
C ARG A 50 10.71 -14.40 2.64
N SER A 51 9.46 -14.53 3.07
CA SER A 51 8.36 -13.67 2.64
C SER A 51 7.49 -13.32 3.83
N VAL A 52 6.83 -12.17 3.72
CA VAL A 52 5.90 -11.68 4.73
C VAL A 52 4.64 -11.19 4.04
N LYS A 53 3.55 -11.13 4.82
CA LYS A 53 2.29 -10.58 4.36
C LYS A 53 2.08 -9.22 5.00
N LEU A 54 1.88 -8.19 4.18
CA LEU A 54 1.52 -6.87 4.65
C LEU A 54 0.02 -6.70 4.44
N TYR A 55 -0.69 -6.49 5.54
CA TYR A 55 -2.13 -6.30 5.55
C TYR A 55 -2.46 -4.81 5.55
N LEU A 56 -3.32 -4.39 4.63
CA LEU A 56 -3.78 -3.00 4.51
C LEU A 56 -5.31 -2.99 4.59
N SER A 57 -5.85 -2.18 5.51
CA SER A 57 -7.30 -2.01 5.63
C SER A 57 -7.67 -0.54 5.58
N ALA A 58 -8.62 -0.22 4.71
CA ALA A 58 -9.29 1.08 4.67
C ALA A 58 -10.70 1.01 5.27
N GLY A 59 -11.01 -0.04 6.02
CA GLY A 59 -12.30 -0.21 6.67
C GLY A 59 -12.56 0.89 7.70
N ALA A 60 -13.78 1.45 7.68
CA ALA A 60 -14.13 2.58 8.52
C ALA A 60 -13.98 2.27 10.02
N ASP A 61 -14.27 1.03 10.41
CA ASP A 61 -14.24 0.62 11.81
C ASP A 61 -12.83 0.31 12.32
N SER A 62 -11.93 -0.09 11.43
CA SER A 62 -10.60 -0.53 11.86
C SER A 62 -9.57 -0.34 10.72
N PRO A 63 -9.34 0.92 10.30
CA PRO A 63 -8.31 1.18 9.30
C PRO A 63 -6.94 0.94 9.91
N ARG A 64 -6.08 0.19 9.19
CA ARG A 64 -4.77 -0.17 9.73
C ARG A 64 -3.87 -0.77 8.67
N LEU A 65 -2.59 -0.84 8.98
CA LEU A 65 -1.65 -1.65 8.22
C LEU A 65 -0.67 -2.31 9.19
N HIS A 66 -0.31 -3.55 8.92
CA HIS A 66 0.64 -4.31 9.73
C HIS A 66 1.01 -5.62 9.02
N LEU A 67 2.10 -6.22 9.48
CA LEU A 67 2.44 -7.57 9.03
C LEU A 67 1.51 -8.57 9.71
N THR A 68 1.18 -9.65 9.00
CA THR A 68 0.30 -10.69 9.53
C THR A 68 0.76 -12.05 9.08
N GLY A 69 0.50 -13.07 9.92
CA GLY A 69 0.67 -14.47 9.56
C GLY A 69 -0.64 -15.16 9.21
N ALA A 70 -1.76 -14.44 9.27
CA ALA A 70 -3.08 -15.03 9.04
C ALA A 70 -3.26 -15.45 7.59
N SER A 71 -4.10 -16.45 7.38
CA SER A 71 -4.52 -16.87 6.06
C SER A 71 -5.88 -16.28 5.75
N PHE A 72 -6.10 -15.89 4.49
CA PHE A 72 -7.33 -15.25 4.05
C PHE A 72 -7.86 -15.95 2.82
N GLU A 73 -9.18 -15.97 2.68
CA GLU A 73 -9.81 -16.43 1.46
C GLU A 73 -9.84 -15.31 0.44
N ASN A 74 -9.44 -15.63 -0.79
CA ASN A 74 -9.47 -14.68 -1.88
C ASN A 74 -10.77 -14.79 -2.66
N PRO A 75 -11.36 -13.69 -3.15
CA PRO A 75 -12.50 -13.76 -4.04
C PRO A 75 -12.16 -14.57 -5.28
N LYS A 76 -13.18 -15.20 -5.87
CA LYS A 76 -12.99 -15.99 -7.10
C LYS A 76 -12.48 -15.13 -8.26
N ALA A 77 -12.97 -13.88 -8.34
CA ALA A 77 -12.52 -12.94 -9.34
C ALA A 77 -11.97 -11.70 -8.62
N PRO A 78 -10.73 -11.27 -8.91
CA PRO A 78 -10.18 -10.09 -8.27
C PRO A 78 -10.92 -8.82 -8.72
N PRO A 79 -11.18 -7.88 -7.80
CA PRO A 79 -11.74 -6.58 -8.17
C PRO A 79 -10.81 -5.80 -9.09
N MET A 80 -11.37 -4.79 -9.76
CA MET A 80 -10.61 -3.97 -10.71
C MET A 80 -9.38 -3.31 -10.07
N PHE A 81 -9.51 -2.79 -8.86
CA PHE A 81 -8.38 -2.15 -8.18
C PHE A 81 -7.24 -3.14 -7.96
N CYS A 82 -7.56 -4.36 -7.57
CA CYS A 82 -6.56 -5.43 -7.40
C CYS A 82 -5.83 -5.72 -8.72
N MET A 83 -6.58 -5.80 -9.81
CA MET A 83 -6.00 -6.05 -11.13
C MET A 83 -5.08 -4.93 -11.57
N LEU A 84 -5.46 -3.68 -11.33
CA LEU A 84 -4.61 -2.53 -11.62
C LEU A 84 -3.35 -2.53 -10.76
N MET A 85 -3.48 -2.84 -9.48
CA MET A 85 -2.32 -2.94 -8.59
C MET A 85 -1.34 -4.00 -9.08
N ARG A 86 -1.84 -5.17 -9.50
CA ARG A 86 -1.00 -6.23 -10.06
C ARG A 86 -0.30 -5.80 -11.34
N LYS A 87 -1.02 -5.08 -12.20
CA LYS A 87 -0.48 -4.60 -13.46
C LYS A 87 0.68 -3.62 -13.24
N TYR A 88 0.50 -2.67 -12.34
CA TYR A 88 1.50 -1.61 -12.14
C TYR A 88 2.60 -1.99 -11.16
N LEU A 89 2.31 -2.82 -10.17
CA LEU A 89 3.24 -3.10 -9.07
C LEU A 89 3.75 -4.55 -9.03
N GLY A 90 3.41 -5.37 -10.01
CA GLY A 90 3.92 -6.73 -10.05
C GLY A 90 5.45 -6.73 -10.07
N SER A 91 6.07 -7.42 -9.11
CA SER A 91 7.53 -7.51 -8.96
C SER A 91 8.21 -6.19 -8.59
N ALA A 92 7.46 -5.16 -8.22
CA ALA A 92 8.01 -3.87 -7.82
C ALA A 92 8.79 -4.01 -6.51
N LYS A 93 9.82 -3.18 -6.36
CA LYS A 93 10.70 -3.18 -5.19
C LYS A 93 10.32 -2.03 -4.27
N LEU A 94 10.14 -2.31 -3.01
CA LEU A 94 9.86 -1.27 -2.02
C LEU A 94 11.13 -0.49 -1.71
N LEU A 95 11.16 0.78 -2.06
CA LEU A 95 12.33 1.64 -1.86
C LEU A 95 12.33 2.30 -0.48
N ARG A 96 11.18 2.84 -0.08
CA ARG A 96 11.08 3.58 1.18
C ARG A 96 9.64 3.72 1.62
N LEU A 97 9.48 4.06 2.88
CA LEU A 97 8.21 4.41 3.49
C LEU A 97 8.29 5.85 3.96
N GLU A 98 7.28 6.65 3.66
CA GLU A 98 7.24 8.05 4.05
C GLU A 98 5.93 8.34 4.77
N GLN A 99 6.03 8.93 5.96
CA GLN A 99 4.87 9.45 6.68
C GLN A 99 4.83 10.96 6.49
N ILE A 100 3.66 11.49 6.16
CA ILE A 100 3.51 12.92 5.90
C ILE A 100 3.28 13.63 7.24
N GLY A 101 4.34 14.21 7.78
CA GLY A 101 4.31 14.89 9.07
C GLY A 101 3.87 13.96 10.19
N LEU A 102 2.90 14.41 11.00
CA LEU A 102 2.25 13.57 12.01
C LEU A 102 0.89 13.06 11.54
N ASP A 103 0.59 13.22 10.27
CA ASP A 103 -0.66 12.76 9.69
C ASP A 103 -0.73 11.22 9.69
N ARG A 104 -1.94 10.72 9.63
CA ARG A 104 -2.21 9.28 9.57
C ARG A 104 -2.18 8.78 8.13
N ILE A 105 -1.11 9.14 7.41
CA ILE A 105 -0.89 8.80 6.02
C ILE A 105 0.50 8.21 5.88
N LEU A 106 0.56 7.02 5.30
CA LEU A 106 1.83 6.37 5.01
C LEU A 106 1.92 6.13 3.51
N HIS A 107 3.01 6.59 2.91
CA HIS A 107 3.33 6.32 1.52
C HIS A 107 4.33 5.19 1.43
N LEU A 108 3.97 4.17 0.63
CA LEU A 108 4.90 3.10 0.24
C LEU A 108 5.37 3.41 -1.17
N ILE A 109 6.65 3.72 -1.32
CA ILE A 109 7.23 4.08 -2.62
C ILE A 109 7.91 2.86 -3.21
N PHE A 110 7.42 2.45 -4.38
CA PHE A 110 7.90 1.28 -5.11
C PHE A 110 8.62 1.68 -6.39
N GLU A 111 9.66 0.95 -6.72
CA GLU A 111 10.37 1.09 -7.99
C GLU A 111 9.95 -0.04 -8.91
N THR A 112 9.59 0.32 -10.14
CA THR A 112 9.24 -0.66 -11.16
C THR A 112 9.66 -0.12 -12.52
N ARG A 113 9.46 -0.91 -13.58
CA ARG A 113 9.71 -0.45 -14.95
C ARG A 113 8.38 -0.20 -15.65
N ASN A 114 8.32 0.89 -16.40
CA ASN A 114 7.15 1.18 -17.23
C ASN A 114 7.19 0.37 -18.52
N GLU A 115 6.22 0.58 -19.39
CA GLU A 115 6.11 -0.15 -20.67
C GLU A 115 7.31 0.11 -21.59
N MET A 116 7.97 1.25 -21.42
CA MET A 116 9.15 1.63 -22.20
C MET A 116 10.45 1.09 -21.61
N GLY A 117 10.38 0.39 -20.47
CA GLY A 117 11.54 -0.15 -19.79
C GLY A 117 12.25 0.81 -18.86
N ASP A 118 11.74 2.03 -18.69
CA ASP A 118 12.33 3.01 -17.78
C ASP A 118 12.00 2.71 -16.33
N LEU A 119 12.95 2.94 -15.43
CA LEU A 119 12.71 2.84 -14.00
C LEU A 119 11.87 4.03 -13.54
N ILE A 120 10.76 3.74 -12.88
CA ILE A 120 9.85 4.76 -12.36
C ILE A 120 9.51 4.44 -10.92
N GLU A 121 9.03 5.44 -10.19
CA GLU A 121 8.53 5.28 -8.84
C GLU A 121 7.01 5.44 -8.84
N LEU A 122 6.35 4.49 -8.22
CA LEU A 122 4.91 4.53 -7.98
C LEU A 122 4.67 4.53 -6.48
N THR A 123 3.61 5.17 -6.05
CA THR A 123 3.29 5.31 -4.63
C THR A 123 1.97 4.63 -4.31
N VAL A 124 1.95 3.88 -3.21
CA VAL A 124 0.72 3.42 -2.59
C VAL A 124 0.53 4.26 -1.34
N ALA A 125 -0.49 5.11 -1.34
CA ALA A 125 -0.83 5.94 -0.18
C ALA A 125 -1.87 5.22 0.66
N VAL A 126 -1.52 4.96 1.92
CA VAL A 126 -2.43 4.35 2.89
C VAL A 126 -2.87 5.45 3.85
N GLU A 127 -4.13 5.85 3.73
CA GLU A 127 -4.71 6.93 4.54
C GLU A 127 -5.60 6.31 5.61
N ILE A 128 -5.27 6.58 6.86
CA ILE A 128 -5.93 5.97 8.02
C ILE A 128 -6.70 7.07 8.76
N MET A 129 -7.90 7.38 8.24
CA MET A 129 -8.71 8.52 8.70
C MET A 129 -10.17 8.09 8.92
N GLY A 130 -10.39 7.03 9.71
CA GLY A 130 -11.72 6.53 10.00
C GLY A 130 -12.48 6.17 8.74
N ARG A 131 -13.69 6.70 8.58
CA ARG A 131 -14.51 6.42 7.38
C ARG A 131 -13.93 7.01 6.09
N HIS A 132 -13.00 7.96 6.21
CA HIS A 132 -12.31 8.55 5.06
C HIS A 132 -11.01 7.85 4.73
N SER A 133 -10.74 6.71 5.36
CA SER A 133 -9.56 5.91 5.06
C SER A 133 -9.59 5.41 3.63
N ASN A 134 -8.43 5.27 3.02
CA ASN A 134 -8.34 4.83 1.62
C ASN A 134 -6.98 4.20 1.36
N ILE A 135 -6.90 3.45 0.27
CA ILE A 135 -5.65 2.94 -0.29
C ILE A 135 -5.63 3.42 -1.73
N ILE A 136 -4.62 4.22 -2.07
CA ILE A 136 -4.59 4.96 -3.34
C ILE A 136 -3.32 4.61 -4.10
N LEU A 137 -3.45 4.23 -5.36
CA LEU A 137 -2.30 4.02 -6.24
C LEU A 137 -2.04 5.31 -7.03
N ILE A 138 -0.83 5.83 -6.90
CA ILE A 138 -0.42 7.10 -7.48
C ILE A 138 0.67 6.86 -8.51
N GLY A 139 0.52 7.43 -9.70
CA GLY A 139 1.49 7.30 -10.78
C GLY A 139 2.75 8.14 -10.60
N GLU A 140 3.70 7.94 -11.49
CA GLU A 140 4.98 8.67 -11.45
C GLU A 140 4.80 10.19 -11.62
N ASP A 141 3.70 10.60 -12.26
CA ASP A 141 3.37 12.02 -12.48
C ASP A 141 2.60 12.63 -11.30
N GLY A 142 2.39 11.88 -10.22
CA GLY A 142 1.65 12.35 -9.05
C GLY A 142 0.14 12.24 -9.19
N ARG A 143 -0.37 11.71 -10.31
CA ARG A 143 -1.81 11.56 -10.51
C ARG A 143 -2.30 10.23 -9.96
N VAL A 144 -3.53 10.25 -9.46
CA VAL A 144 -4.20 9.04 -8.97
C VAL A 144 -4.49 8.11 -10.13
N ILE A 145 -4.00 6.87 -10.05
CA ILE A 145 -4.35 5.83 -11.02
C ILE A 145 -5.68 5.21 -10.64
N ASP A 146 -5.81 4.80 -9.36
CA ASP A 146 -7.06 4.25 -8.83
C ASP A 146 -6.98 4.20 -7.30
N SER A 147 -8.09 3.83 -6.66
CA SER A 147 -8.17 3.72 -5.21
C SER A 147 -9.13 2.60 -4.83
N ILE A 148 -8.95 2.04 -3.63
CA ILE A 148 -9.82 0.96 -3.16
C ILE A 148 -11.23 1.47 -2.86
N LYS A 149 -11.32 2.72 -2.35
CA LYS A 149 -12.59 3.43 -2.24
C LYS A 149 -12.63 4.45 -3.37
N ARG A 150 -13.65 4.35 -4.21
CA ARG A 150 -13.72 5.14 -5.43
C ARG A 150 -13.68 6.63 -5.16
N ILE A 151 -12.86 7.33 -5.95
CA ILE A 151 -12.79 8.78 -5.99
C ILE A 151 -13.51 9.21 -7.27
N ASP A 152 -14.39 10.21 -7.17
CA ASP A 152 -15.25 10.61 -8.30
C ASP A 152 -14.46 11.14 -9.49
N ASP A 153 -13.30 11.73 -9.27
CA ASP A 153 -12.44 12.22 -10.34
C ASP A 153 -11.04 11.63 -10.22
N THR A 154 -10.78 10.57 -10.97
CA THR A 154 -9.49 9.89 -10.98
C THR A 154 -8.41 10.60 -11.77
N THR A 155 -8.75 11.69 -12.49
CA THR A 155 -7.78 12.47 -13.25
C THR A 155 -7.08 13.52 -12.38
N VAL A 156 -7.54 13.73 -11.16
CA VAL A 156 -7.00 14.74 -10.24
C VAL A 156 -5.65 14.31 -9.70
N SER A 157 -4.74 15.26 -9.53
CA SER A 157 -3.47 14.97 -8.87
C SER A 157 -3.70 14.66 -7.39
N TYR A 158 -2.87 13.80 -6.83
CA TYR A 158 -2.99 13.41 -5.43
C TYR A 158 -2.87 14.62 -4.49
N THR A 159 -1.94 15.54 -4.79
CA THR A 159 -1.76 16.76 -3.98
C THR A 159 -3.03 17.60 -3.96
N HIS A 160 -3.68 17.76 -5.12
CA HIS A 160 -4.92 18.52 -5.23
C HIS A 160 -6.04 17.84 -4.44
N LEU A 161 -6.15 16.52 -4.53
CA LEU A 161 -7.13 15.75 -3.78
C LEU A 161 -6.97 15.97 -2.28
N ARG A 162 -5.73 15.95 -1.78
CA ARG A 162 -5.43 16.17 -0.38
C ARG A 162 -5.80 17.58 0.10
N ALA A 163 -5.68 18.56 -0.78
CA ALA A 163 -5.99 19.95 -0.43
C ALA A 163 -7.47 20.18 -0.13
N HIS A 164 -8.35 19.27 -0.54
CA HIS A 164 -9.81 19.35 -0.33
C HIS A 164 -10.29 18.59 0.90
N GLU A 165 -9.39 17.98 1.64
CA GLU A 165 -9.71 17.25 2.88
C GLU A 165 -9.47 18.08 4.17
#